data_4607d64074028081c7d6e3a9aba9d47f
#
_entry.id   4607d64074028081c7d6e3a9aba9d47f
#
_cell.length_a   1.000
_cell.length_b   1.000
_cell.length_c   1.000
_cell.angle_alpha   90.00
_cell.angle_beta   90.00
_cell.angle_gamma   90.00
#
_symmetry.space_group_name_H-M   'P 1'
#
loop_
_entity.id
_entity.type
_entity.pdbx_description
1 polymer ?
#
loop_
_entity_poly.entity_id
_entity_poly.type
_entity_poly.pdbx_seq_one_letter_code
_entity_poly.pdbx_strand_id
1 'polypeptide(L)'
;IGKRLGVSKSTVSKALNNAPDISETLRKTIVETAVEMGYSKLRQNKKEQKKLCILVENMDYTNELHFGYQIIIGFRQLAEPAGYQVDIIPLDTAMQRSMGFDAFMLQRHYPGAFILGMALNDPWMNDLQTSRTPAVLYDNYIPENPATCYVGIDNSEGMNLAVKYLKNLGHRKIGYLSTSLGSYITQVRHRTFFSALRKNGLKSDPRLAGISFHVSECVQKHVPKLIEQGVTA
;
A
#
# COMPACT_ATOMS: atom_id res chain seq x y z
N ILE A 1 17.62 -5.64 25.26
CA ILE A 1 18.11 -4.42 24.56
C ILE A 1 19.30 -3.85 25.34
N GLY A 2 19.11 -3.29 26.55
CA GLY A 2 20.18 -2.62 27.30
C GLY A 2 21.46 -3.44 27.48
N LYS A 3 21.33 -4.73 27.86
CA LYS A 3 22.49 -5.64 27.95
C LYS A 3 23.22 -5.85 26.61
N ARG A 4 22.49 -5.93 25.49
CA ARG A 4 23.06 -6.15 24.16
C ARG A 4 23.82 -4.93 23.65
N LEU A 5 23.37 -3.74 24.02
CA LEU A 5 23.94 -2.45 23.56
C LEU A 5 24.89 -1.81 24.61
N GLY A 6 25.05 -2.40 25.79
CA GLY A 6 25.88 -1.82 26.86
C GLY A 6 25.30 -0.54 27.46
N VAL A 7 23.99 -0.31 27.38
CA VAL A 7 23.33 0.89 27.90
C VAL A 7 22.35 0.57 29.04
N SER A 8 22.04 1.56 29.88
CA SER A 8 21.15 1.38 31.02
C SER A 8 19.70 1.13 30.56
N LYS A 9 18.88 0.49 31.43
CA LYS A 9 17.44 0.36 31.19
C LYS A 9 16.75 1.73 31.05
N SER A 10 17.21 2.72 31.78
CA SER A 10 16.74 4.09 31.70
C SER A 10 17.00 4.70 30.31
N THR A 11 18.22 4.51 29.78
CA THR A 11 18.58 4.98 28.43
C THR A 11 17.68 4.33 27.35
N VAL A 12 17.46 3.03 27.44
CA VAL A 12 16.53 2.32 26.53
C VAL A 12 15.13 2.89 26.61
N SER A 13 14.61 3.09 27.84
CA SER A 13 13.27 3.65 28.04
C SER A 13 13.16 5.07 27.46
N LYS A 14 14.17 5.92 27.69
CA LYS A 14 14.22 7.29 27.16
C LYS A 14 14.24 7.29 25.62
N ALA A 15 15.05 6.43 25.00
CA ALA A 15 15.12 6.32 23.55
C ALA A 15 13.78 5.88 22.94
N LEU A 16 13.13 4.86 23.52
CA LEU A 16 11.83 4.37 23.06
C LEU A 16 10.68 5.38 23.29
N ASN A 17 10.84 6.32 24.21
CA ASN A 17 9.86 7.38 24.48
C ASN A 17 10.26 8.74 23.88
N ASN A 18 11.15 8.77 22.91
CA ASN A 18 11.58 9.97 22.19
C ASN A 18 12.11 11.11 23.09
N ALA A 19 12.74 10.78 24.22
CA ALA A 19 13.31 11.79 25.10
C ALA A 19 14.39 12.61 24.38
N PRO A 20 14.43 13.95 24.55
CA PRO A 20 15.29 14.83 23.78
C PRO A 20 16.79 14.70 24.14
N ASP A 21 17.09 14.12 25.26
CA ASP A 21 18.48 13.89 25.74
C ASP A 21 19.16 12.64 25.16
N ILE A 22 18.54 11.95 24.22
CA ILE A 22 19.10 10.81 23.48
C ILE A 22 19.41 11.22 22.05
N SER A 23 20.67 11.00 21.61
CA SER A 23 21.07 11.27 20.23
C SER A 23 20.27 10.42 19.24
N GLU A 24 20.02 10.98 18.04
CA GLU A 24 19.25 10.30 17.00
C GLU A 24 19.87 8.96 16.58
N THR A 25 21.20 8.91 16.50
CA THR A 25 21.95 7.68 16.17
C THR A 25 21.72 6.60 17.22
N LEU A 26 21.86 6.93 18.52
CA LEU A 26 21.65 5.96 19.59
C LEU A 26 20.18 5.54 19.67
N ARG A 27 19.25 6.45 19.46
CA ARG A 27 17.80 6.17 19.38
C ARG A 27 17.50 5.14 18.30
N LYS A 28 17.99 5.39 17.08
CA LYS A 28 17.83 4.49 15.93
C LYS A 28 18.35 3.08 16.27
N THR A 29 19.57 2.98 16.78
CA THR A 29 20.17 1.68 17.18
C THR A 29 19.34 0.96 18.24
N ILE A 30 18.82 1.68 19.23
CA ILE A 30 17.99 1.09 20.29
C ILE A 30 16.64 0.58 19.71
N VAL A 31 16.00 1.37 18.85
CA VAL A 31 14.72 1.00 18.21
C VAL A 31 14.89 -0.22 17.30
N GLU A 32 15.90 -0.24 16.44
CA GLU A 32 16.23 -1.37 15.57
C GLU A 32 16.50 -2.65 16.38
N THR A 33 17.34 -2.55 17.42
CA THR A 33 17.60 -3.68 18.34
C THR A 33 16.34 -4.13 19.06
N ALA A 34 15.44 -3.21 19.42
CA ALA A 34 14.18 -3.53 20.04
C ALA A 34 13.29 -4.38 19.10
N VAL A 35 13.17 -3.98 17.85
CA VAL A 35 12.43 -4.70 16.80
C VAL A 35 13.03 -6.08 16.56
N GLU A 36 14.36 -6.19 16.37
CA GLU A 36 15.06 -7.48 16.22
C GLU A 36 14.80 -8.45 17.38
N MET A 37 14.74 -7.93 18.61
CA MET A 37 14.43 -8.71 19.81
C MET A 37 12.92 -9.00 19.99
N GLY A 38 12.09 -8.62 19.02
CA GLY A 38 10.65 -8.84 19.06
C GLY A 38 9.89 -7.92 20.01
N TYR A 39 10.48 -6.78 20.36
CA TYR A 39 9.81 -5.80 21.20
C TYR A 39 8.80 -4.99 20.37
N SER A 40 7.53 -5.32 20.54
CA SER A 40 6.40 -4.63 19.85
C SER A 40 5.46 -3.90 20.81
N LYS A 41 5.75 -3.96 22.13
CA LYS A 41 4.86 -3.38 23.14
C LYS A 41 5.06 -1.88 23.24
N LEU A 42 4.19 -1.13 22.60
CA LEU A 42 3.95 0.26 22.98
C LEU A 42 3.37 0.27 24.40
N ARG A 43 4.10 0.82 25.38
CA ARG A 43 3.51 1.16 26.67
C ARG A 43 2.56 2.34 26.43
N GLN A 44 1.29 2.01 26.18
CA GLN A 44 0.24 3.03 26.22
C GLN A 44 0.10 3.47 27.69
N ASN A 45 0.55 4.67 28.00
CA ASN A 45 0.10 5.34 29.21
C ASN A 45 -1.42 5.49 29.08
N LYS A 46 -2.18 5.09 30.13
CA LYS A 46 -3.65 5.17 30.13
C LYS A 46 -4.23 6.57 29.85
N LYS A 47 -3.37 7.61 29.83
CA LYS A 47 -3.71 9.01 29.56
C LYS A 47 -3.34 9.51 28.16
N GLU A 48 -2.60 8.72 27.36
CA GLU A 48 -2.23 9.12 26.01
C GLU A 48 -3.34 8.75 25.02
N GLN A 49 -3.64 9.69 24.13
CA GLN A 49 -4.60 9.50 23.05
C GLN A 49 -4.10 8.35 22.15
N LYS A 50 -4.99 7.40 21.87
CA LYS A 50 -4.70 6.31 20.93
C LYS A 50 -4.45 6.89 19.54
N LYS A 51 -3.34 6.49 18.90
CA LYS A 51 -2.97 6.99 17.57
C LYS A 51 -3.05 5.88 16.55
N LEU A 52 -3.44 6.24 15.33
CA LEU A 52 -3.29 5.41 14.12
C LEU A 52 -2.65 6.27 13.04
N CYS A 53 -2.00 5.65 12.07
CA CYS A 53 -1.52 6.38 10.91
C CYS A 53 -2.12 5.83 9.61
N ILE A 54 -2.32 6.75 8.66
CA ILE A 54 -2.55 6.44 7.26
C ILE A 54 -1.25 6.78 6.53
N LEU A 55 -0.62 5.78 5.94
CA LEU A 55 0.60 5.89 5.17
C LEU A 55 0.24 5.97 3.69
N VAL A 56 0.62 7.05 3.01
CA VAL A 56 0.19 7.31 1.64
C VAL A 56 1.39 7.48 0.73
N GLU A 57 1.47 6.68 -0.33
CA GLU A 57 2.45 6.77 -1.40
C GLU A 57 1.75 6.69 -2.76
N ASN A 58 2.28 7.38 -3.77
CA ASN A 58 1.79 7.32 -5.16
C ASN A 58 0.27 7.52 -5.33
N MET A 59 -0.38 8.25 -4.44
CA MET A 59 -1.81 8.50 -4.47
C MET A 59 -2.12 9.94 -4.08
N ASP A 60 -2.86 10.65 -4.92
CA ASP A 60 -3.36 11.99 -4.61
C ASP A 60 -4.53 11.92 -3.62
N TYR A 61 -4.49 12.77 -2.57
CA TYR A 61 -5.48 12.78 -1.51
C TYR A 61 -5.80 14.17 -0.95
N THR A 62 -5.26 15.22 -1.55
CA THR A 62 -5.31 16.58 -0.97
C THR A 62 -6.60 17.35 -1.21
N ASN A 63 -7.42 16.90 -2.16
CA ASN A 63 -8.76 17.49 -2.40
C ASN A 63 -9.80 16.39 -2.68
N GLU A 64 -11.08 16.76 -2.59
CA GLU A 64 -12.23 15.85 -2.70
C GLU A 64 -12.43 15.17 -4.06
N LEU A 65 -11.81 15.67 -5.11
CA LEU A 65 -11.81 15.04 -6.43
C LEU A 65 -10.79 13.90 -6.53
N HIS A 66 -9.86 13.83 -5.59
CA HIS A 66 -8.86 12.77 -5.55
C HIS A 66 -9.43 11.49 -4.96
N PHE A 67 -9.11 10.38 -5.58
CA PHE A 67 -9.58 9.06 -5.13
C PHE A 67 -9.15 8.74 -3.69
N GLY A 68 -7.92 9.06 -3.32
CA GLY A 68 -7.39 8.85 -1.97
C GLY A 68 -8.10 9.67 -0.89
N TYR A 69 -8.63 10.84 -1.24
CA TYR A 69 -9.34 11.70 -0.30
C TYR A 69 -10.54 11.01 0.35
N GLN A 70 -11.42 10.40 -0.47
CA GLN A 70 -12.61 9.73 0.03
C GLN A 70 -12.29 8.53 0.93
N ILE A 71 -11.21 7.81 0.64
CA ILE A 71 -10.75 6.69 1.46
C ILE A 71 -10.28 7.20 2.83
N ILE A 72 -9.48 8.26 2.86
CA ILE A 72 -8.97 8.86 4.09
C ILE A 72 -10.12 9.41 4.95
N ILE A 73 -11.06 10.13 4.34
CA ILE A 73 -12.22 10.67 5.06
C ILE A 73 -13.05 9.54 5.66
N GLY A 74 -13.34 8.48 4.88
CA GLY A 74 -14.08 7.33 5.38
C GLY A 74 -13.39 6.64 6.57
N PHE A 75 -12.06 6.48 6.53
CA PHE A 75 -11.30 5.95 7.65
C PHE A 75 -11.39 6.83 8.90
N ARG A 76 -11.21 8.15 8.75
CA ARG A 76 -11.27 9.11 9.85
C ARG A 76 -12.65 9.19 10.50
N GLN A 77 -13.71 9.15 9.70
CA GLN A 77 -15.10 9.15 10.18
C GLN A 77 -15.43 7.99 11.13
N LEU A 78 -14.71 6.88 11.03
CA LEU A 78 -14.86 5.74 11.94
C LEU A 78 -13.86 5.76 13.10
N ALA A 79 -12.62 6.13 12.83
CA ALA A 79 -11.55 6.06 13.82
C ALA A 79 -11.61 7.20 14.86
N GLU A 80 -11.89 8.43 14.44
CA GLU A 80 -11.91 9.60 15.35
C GLU A 80 -13.02 9.52 16.41
N PRO A 81 -14.28 9.16 16.08
CA PRO A 81 -15.31 8.94 17.10
C PRO A 81 -15.01 7.76 18.04
N ALA A 82 -14.19 6.80 17.60
CA ALA A 82 -13.72 5.68 18.42
C ALA A 82 -12.54 6.08 19.35
N GLY A 83 -12.18 7.37 19.37
CA GLY A 83 -11.16 7.95 20.26
C GLY A 83 -9.73 7.83 19.73
N TYR A 84 -9.55 7.59 18.43
CA TYR A 84 -8.23 7.58 17.79
C TYR A 84 -7.91 8.93 17.18
N GLN A 85 -6.67 9.40 17.38
CA GLN A 85 -6.08 10.41 16.54
C GLN A 85 -5.54 9.73 15.28
N VAL A 86 -5.84 10.29 14.09
CA VAL A 86 -5.38 9.75 12.81
C VAL A 86 -4.40 10.71 12.18
N ASP A 87 -3.15 10.28 12.09
CA ASP A 87 -2.09 11.03 11.41
C ASP A 87 -1.95 10.55 9.95
N ILE A 88 -1.93 11.47 8.99
CA ILE A 88 -1.70 11.16 7.58
C ILE A 88 -0.23 11.43 7.27
N ILE A 89 0.48 10.44 6.79
CA ILE A 89 1.92 10.49 6.56
C ILE A 89 2.20 10.18 5.09
N PRO A 90 2.62 11.18 4.31
CA PRO A 90 3.12 10.91 2.97
C PRO A 90 4.42 10.11 3.05
N LEU A 91 4.49 9.05 2.27
CA LEU A 91 5.66 8.19 2.15
C LEU A 91 6.43 8.51 0.89
N ASP A 92 7.73 8.30 0.96
CA ASP A 92 8.61 8.17 -0.18
C ASP A 92 9.65 7.05 0.02
N THR A 93 10.29 6.65 -1.05
CA THR A 93 11.29 5.57 -1.03
C THR A 93 12.52 5.92 -0.16
N ALA A 94 12.88 7.21 -0.02
CA ALA A 94 14.02 7.62 0.81
C ALA A 94 13.71 7.39 2.29
N MET A 95 12.51 7.77 2.72
CA MET A 95 12.02 7.51 4.08
C MET A 95 12.01 6.00 4.39
N GLN A 96 11.45 5.19 3.49
CA GLN A 96 11.37 3.74 3.64
C GLN A 96 12.76 3.08 3.74
N ARG A 97 13.76 3.57 2.99
CA ARG A 97 15.15 3.10 3.07
C ARG A 97 15.88 3.55 4.33
N SER A 98 15.47 4.68 4.90
CA SER A 98 16.16 5.24 6.09
C SER A 98 15.86 4.45 7.36
N MET A 99 14.70 3.78 7.44
CA MET A 99 14.24 3.04 8.62
C MET A 99 13.24 1.96 8.20
N GLY A 100 13.35 0.76 8.78
CA GLY A 100 12.40 -0.33 8.56
C GLY A 100 11.01 -0.03 9.12
N PHE A 101 9.98 -0.66 8.55
CA PHE A 101 8.56 -0.42 8.89
C PHE A 101 8.27 -0.54 10.39
N ASP A 102 8.62 -1.68 11.02
CA ASP A 102 8.36 -1.89 12.46
C ASP A 102 9.10 -0.88 13.34
N ALA A 103 10.33 -0.48 12.94
CA ALA A 103 11.10 0.52 13.66
C ALA A 103 10.45 1.91 13.57
N PHE A 104 9.94 2.28 12.41
CA PHE A 104 9.18 3.51 12.21
C PHE A 104 7.92 3.54 13.08
N MET A 105 7.13 2.46 13.05
CA MET A 105 5.89 2.34 13.83
C MET A 105 6.16 2.41 15.34
N LEU A 106 7.20 1.73 15.80
CA LEU A 106 7.61 1.73 17.20
C LEU A 106 8.08 3.13 17.64
N GLN A 107 8.93 3.79 16.85
CA GLN A 107 9.46 5.12 17.17
C GLN A 107 8.37 6.19 17.20
N ARG A 108 7.36 6.08 16.33
CA ARG A 108 6.24 7.04 16.24
C ARG A 108 5.06 6.70 17.14
N HIS A 109 5.14 5.56 17.86
CA HIS A 109 4.08 5.06 18.75
C HIS A 109 2.76 4.74 18.03
N TYR A 110 2.82 4.26 16.77
CA TYR A 110 1.64 3.78 16.06
C TYR A 110 1.43 2.29 16.29
N PRO A 111 0.30 1.86 16.88
CA PRO A 111 -0.02 0.45 17.08
C PRO A 111 -0.48 -0.28 15.80
N GLY A 112 -0.78 0.46 14.76
CA GLY A 112 -1.20 -0.06 13.47
C GLY A 112 -1.26 1.01 12.40
N ALA A 113 -1.22 0.59 11.13
CA ALA A 113 -1.25 1.45 9.96
C ALA A 113 -2.34 1.04 8.98
N PHE A 114 -2.89 2.05 8.28
CA PHE A 114 -3.61 1.87 7.02
C PHE A 114 -2.71 2.36 5.88
N ILE A 115 -2.45 1.53 4.88
CA ILE A 115 -1.43 1.79 3.85
C ILE A 115 -2.07 1.90 2.48
N LEU A 116 -1.82 3.03 1.80
CA LEU A 116 -2.37 3.36 0.49
C LEU A 116 -1.25 3.56 -0.53
N GLY A 117 -1.41 3.02 -1.72
CA GLY A 117 -0.63 3.37 -2.91
C GLY A 117 0.79 2.83 -3.00
N MET A 118 1.24 1.96 -2.10
CA MET A 118 2.57 1.36 -2.18
C MET A 118 2.73 0.50 -3.43
N ALA A 119 3.87 0.61 -4.09
CA ALA A 119 4.26 -0.24 -5.20
C ALA A 119 4.91 -1.55 -4.71
N LEU A 120 4.88 -2.58 -5.54
CA LEU A 120 5.39 -3.91 -5.16
C LEU A 120 6.90 -3.96 -4.86
N ASN A 121 7.65 -3.00 -5.41
CA ASN A 121 9.10 -2.89 -5.22
C ASN A 121 9.50 -1.87 -4.13
N ASP A 122 8.54 -1.32 -3.41
CA ASP A 122 8.83 -0.42 -2.30
C ASP A 122 9.53 -1.16 -1.15
N PRO A 123 10.52 -0.56 -0.50
CA PRO A 123 11.31 -1.23 0.54
C PRO A 123 10.46 -1.88 1.64
N TRP A 124 9.44 -1.18 2.13
CA TRP A 124 8.58 -1.70 3.20
C TRP A 124 7.67 -2.86 2.78
N MET A 125 7.48 -3.12 1.48
CA MET A 125 6.79 -4.33 1.03
C MET A 125 7.53 -5.61 1.44
N ASN A 126 8.86 -5.58 1.50
CA ASN A 126 9.64 -6.68 2.04
C ASN A 126 9.53 -6.76 3.57
N ASP A 127 9.61 -5.63 4.26
CA ASP A 127 9.49 -5.58 5.72
C ASP A 127 8.12 -6.11 6.19
N LEU A 128 7.05 -5.74 5.47
CA LEU A 128 5.69 -6.18 5.76
C LEU A 128 5.49 -7.70 5.66
N GLN A 129 6.36 -8.44 4.96
CA GLN A 129 6.27 -9.90 4.91
C GLN A 129 6.52 -10.55 6.28
N THR A 130 7.31 -9.92 7.13
CA THR A 130 7.69 -10.44 8.45
C THR A 130 7.35 -9.50 9.60
N SER A 131 6.74 -8.36 9.31
CA SER A 131 6.32 -7.38 10.30
C SER A 131 5.38 -7.97 11.34
N ARG A 132 5.50 -7.49 12.57
CA ARG A 132 4.60 -7.82 13.68
C ARG A 132 3.62 -6.69 14.00
N THR A 133 3.78 -5.55 13.35
CA THR A 133 2.86 -4.42 13.51
C THR A 133 1.64 -4.62 12.63
N PRO A 134 0.43 -4.53 13.16
CA PRO A 134 -0.79 -4.63 12.38
C PRO A 134 -0.83 -3.60 11.25
N ALA A 135 -1.09 -4.06 10.03
CA ALA A 135 -1.24 -3.20 8.87
C ALA A 135 -2.40 -3.65 7.98
N VAL A 136 -3.20 -2.69 7.53
CA VAL A 136 -4.23 -2.91 6.52
C VAL A 136 -3.73 -2.27 5.22
N LEU A 137 -3.62 -3.05 4.15
CA LEU A 137 -3.21 -2.57 2.84
C LEU A 137 -4.42 -2.39 1.94
N TYR A 138 -4.56 -1.20 1.37
CA TYR A 138 -5.58 -0.93 0.38
C TYR A 138 -5.05 -1.28 -1.02
N ASP A 139 -5.81 -2.14 -1.71
CA ASP A 139 -5.48 -2.58 -3.07
C ASP A 139 -4.07 -3.18 -3.23
N ASN A 140 -3.51 -3.72 -2.13
CA ASN A 140 -2.23 -4.41 -2.12
C ASN A 140 -2.28 -5.60 -1.16
N TYR A 141 -1.41 -6.59 -1.34
CA TYR A 141 -1.51 -7.86 -0.63
C TYR A 141 -0.14 -8.38 -0.21
N ILE A 142 -0.05 -8.79 1.05
CA ILE A 142 1.11 -9.52 1.62
C ILE A 142 0.64 -10.94 1.93
N PRO A 143 1.16 -11.96 1.25
CA PRO A 143 0.82 -13.34 1.54
C PRO A 143 1.38 -13.79 2.90
N GLU A 144 0.63 -14.65 3.58
CA GLU A 144 1.09 -15.43 4.75
C GLU A 144 1.49 -14.65 6.00
N ASN A 145 1.36 -13.32 6.05
CA ASN A 145 1.60 -12.57 7.28
C ASN A 145 0.29 -12.30 8.04
N PRO A 146 0.07 -12.92 9.22
CA PRO A 146 -1.16 -12.72 10.00
C PRO A 146 -1.31 -11.32 10.59
N ALA A 147 -0.25 -10.51 10.62
CA ALA A 147 -0.31 -9.11 11.05
C ALA A 147 -0.80 -8.17 9.94
N THR A 148 -0.96 -8.66 8.71
CA THR A 148 -1.45 -7.86 7.58
C THR A 148 -2.85 -8.27 7.16
N CYS A 149 -3.61 -7.30 6.66
CA CYS A 149 -4.94 -7.51 6.10
C CYS A 149 -5.06 -6.77 4.77
N TYR A 150 -5.87 -7.28 3.87
CA TYR A 150 -6.16 -6.69 2.57
C TYR A 150 -7.57 -6.12 2.54
N VAL A 151 -7.69 -4.92 2.02
CA VAL A 151 -8.97 -4.28 1.67
C VAL A 151 -8.91 -3.77 0.24
N GLY A 152 -9.89 -4.12 -0.57
CA GLY A 152 -9.94 -3.72 -1.96
C GLY A 152 -11.14 -4.30 -2.69
N ILE A 153 -11.19 -4.10 -4.00
CA ILE A 153 -12.25 -4.63 -4.86
C ILE A 153 -11.85 -5.98 -5.46
N ASP A 154 -12.84 -6.81 -5.80
CA ASP A 154 -12.60 -8.00 -6.62
C ASP A 154 -12.36 -7.61 -8.08
N ASN A 155 -11.08 -7.42 -8.40
CA ASN A 155 -10.66 -7.06 -9.75
C ASN A 155 -10.91 -8.16 -10.77
N SER A 156 -10.96 -9.42 -10.34
CA SER A 156 -11.23 -10.54 -11.22
C SER A 156 -12.69 -10.57 -11.65
N GLU A 157 -13.60 -10.36 -10.71
CA GLU A 157 -15.02 -10.23 -11.00
C GLU A 157 -15.30 -8.99 -11.84
N GLY A 158 -14.80 -7.82 -11.43
CA GLY A 158 -14.98 -6.56 -12.15
C GLY A 158 -14.51 -6.64 -13.60
N MET A 159 -13.33 -7.23 -13.85
CA MET A 159 -12.81 -7.40 -15.21
C MET A 159 -13.66 -8.37 -16.04
N ASN A 160 -14.14 -9.46 -15.42
CA ASN A 160 -15.01 -10.41 -16.09
C ASN A 160 -16.37 -9.79 -16.46
N LEU A 161 -16.94 -8.99 -15.58
CA LEU A 161 -18.19 -8.25 -15.83
C LEU A 161 -18.01 -7.25 -16.97
N ALA A 162 -16.91 -6.48 -17.00
CA ALA A 162 -16.63 -5.52 -18.05
C ALA A 162 -16.51 -6.21 -19.43
N VAL A 163 -15.71 -7.29 -19.53
CA VAL A 163 -15.56 -8.04 -20.78
C VAL A 163 -16.87 -8.67 -21.22
N LYS A 164 -17.64 -9.25 -20.30
CA LYS A 164 -18.96 -9.84 -20.60
C LYS A 164 -19.93 -8.77 -21.11
N TYR A 165 -19.95 -7.60 -20.49
CA TYR A 165 -20.79 -6.48 -20.92
C TYR A 165 -20.47 -6.05 -22.34
N LEU A 166 -19.20 -5.79 -22.65
CA LEU A 166 -18.76 -5.39 -23.99
C LEU A 166 -19.05 -6.47 -25.03
N LYS A 167 -18.87 -7.76 -24.69
CA LYS A 167 -19.24 -8.87 -25.56
C LYS A 167 -20.75 -8.87 -25.88
N ASN A 168 -21.59 -8.61 -24.89
CA ASN A 168 -23.05 -8.56 -25.07
C ASN A 168 -23.48 -7.39 -25.97
N LEU A 169 -22.73 -6.30 -25.99
CA LEU A 169 -22.88 -5.18 -26.94
C LEU A 169 -22.40 -5.50 -28.35
N GLY A 170 -21.86 -6.70 -28.61
CA GLY A 170 -21.41 -7.15 -29.91
C GLY A 170 -19.91 -7.04 -30.14
N HIS A 171 -19.14 -6.46 -29.21
CA HIS A 171 -17.69 -6.38 -29.34
C HIS A 171 -17.03 -7.77 -29.30
N ARG A 172 -16.13 -8.04 -30.22
CA ARG A 172 -15.41 -9.32 -30.31
C ARG A 172 -13.90 -9.15 -30.13
N LYS A 173 -13.40 -7.94 -30.37
CA LYS A 173 -12.00 -7.57 -30.24
C LYS A 173 -11.89 -6.39 -29.27
N ILE A 174 -11.55 -6.70 -28.03
CA ILE A 174 -11.53 -5.79 -26.90
C ILE A 174 -10.08 -5.50 -26.54
N GLY A 175 -9.74 -4.23 -26.39
CA GLY A 175 -8.42 -3.77 -25.95
C GLY A 175 -8.35 -3.52 -24.44
N TYR A 176 -7.13 -3.43 -23.95
CA TYR A 176 -6.84 -3.09 -22.55
C TYR A 176 -5.72 -2.06 -22.49
N LEU A 177 -5.97 -0.97 -21.78
CA LEU A 177 -4.96 0.05 -21.51
C LEU A 177 -4.69 0.11 -20.01
N SER A 178 -3.43 0.15 -19.64
CA SER A 178 -3.00 0.26 -18.25
C SER A 178 -1.78 1.15 -18.10
N THR A 179 -1.65 1.75 -16.93
CA THR A 179 -0.38 2.28 -16.48
C THR A 179 0.61 1.17 -16.14
N SER A 180 1.81 1.52 -15.70
CA SER A 180 2.85 0.57 -15.28
C SER A 180 2.31 -0.56 -14.39
N LEU A 181 2.82 -1.77 -14.57
CA LEU A 181 2.49 -2.93 -13.75
C LEU A 181 3.26 -2.96 -12.42
N GLY A 182 3.67 -1.81 -11.90
CA GLY A 182 4.41 -1.68 -10.65
C GLY A 182 3.59 -1.91 -9.38
N SER A 183 2.24 -1.96 -9.47
CA SER A 183 1.38 -2.24 -8.33
C SER A 183 0.71 -3.62 -8.44
N TYR A 184 0.35 -4.19 -7.27
CA TYR A 184 -0.40 -5.45 -7.20
C TYR A 184 -1.67 -5.41 -8.05
N ILE A 185 -2.44 -4.31 -7.91
CA ILE A 185 -3.74 -4.20 -8.57
C ILE A 185 -3.62 -4.11 -10.10
N THR A 186 -2.63 -3.38 -10.62
CA THR A 186 -2.43 -3.30 -12.09
C THR A 186 -2.01 -4.65 -12.67
N GLN A 187 -1.22 -5.43 -11.94
CA GLN A 187 -0.87 -6.80 -12.33
C GLN A 187 -2.08 -7.74 -12.30
N VAL A 188 -2.92 -7.65 -11.26
CA VAL A 188 -4.14 -8.46 -11.17
C VAL A 188 -5.09 -8.13 -12.31
N ARG A 189 -5.37 -6.85 -12.56
CA ARG A 189 -6.24 -6.41 -13.67
C ARG A 189 -5.72 -6.88 -15.02
N HIS A 190 -4.43 -6.74 -15.27
CA HIS A 190 -3.81 -7.19 -16.51
C HIS A 190 -3.97 -8.70 -16.74
N ARG A 191 -3.67 -9.52 -15.72
CA ARG A 191 -3.83 -10.99 -15.82
C ARG A 191 -5.29 -11.38 -16.01
N THR A 192 -6.19 -10.74 -15.26
CA THR A 192 -7.61 -11.08 -15.27
C THR A 192 -8.31 -10.63 -16.54
N PHE A 193 -7.84 -9.58 -17.22
CA PHE A 193 -8.33 -9.20 -18.54
C PHE A 193 -8.22 -10.36 -19.53
N PHE A 194 -7.04 -10.95 -19.69
CA PHE A 194 -6.86 -12.06 -20.60
C PHE A 194 -7.61 -13.32 -20.17
N SER A 195 -7.74 -13.55 -18.87
CA SER A 195 -8.56 -14.64 -18.35
C SER A 195 -10.04 -14.42 -18.65
N ALA A 196 -10.53 -13.18 -18.50
CA ALA A 196 -11.91 -12.82 -18.82
C ALA A 196 -12.23 -12.96 -20.31
N LEU A 197 -11.31 -12.59 -21.21
CA LEU A 197 -11.47 -12.84 -22.65
C LEU A 197 -11.70 -14.34 -22.91
N ARG A 198 -10.83 -15.19 -22.37
CA ARG A 198 -10.94 -16.67 -22.54
C ARG A 198 -12.24 -17.21 -21.96
N LYS A 199 -12.59 -16.82 -20.73
CA LYS A 199 -13.84 -17.24 -20.07
C LYS A 199 -15.09 -16.87 -20.87
N ASN A 200 -15.04 -15.75 -21.59
CA ASN A 200 -16.13 -15.28 -22.43
C ASN A 200 -16.04 -15.76 -23.90
N GLY A 201 -15.15 -16.69 -24.23
CA GLY A 201 -14.98 -17.25 -25.58
C GLY A 201 -14.44 -16.24 -26.61
N LEU A 202 -13.72 -15.21 -26.15
CA LEU A 202 -13.06 -14.22 -26.99
C LEU A 202 -11.57 -14.58 -27.19
N LYS A 203 -11.00 -14.13 -28.31
CA LYS A 203 -9.58 -14.32 -28.57
C LYS A 203 -8.74 -13.55 -27.56
N SER A 204 -7.87 -14.26 -26.86
CA SER A 204 -6.90 -13.69 -25.91
C SER A 204 -5.56 -13.50 -26.62
N ASP A 205 -5.22 -12.26 -26.96
CA ASP A 205 -3.98 -11.92 -27.68
C ASP A 205 -3.24 -10.83 -26.90
N PRO A 206 -1.98 -11.05 -26.49
CA PRO A 206 -1.20 -10.04 -25.75
C PRO A 206 -1.08 -8.69 -26.45
N ARG A 207 -1.18 -8.67 -27.79
CA ARG A 207 -1.15 -7.43 -28.56
C ARG A 207 -2.37 -6.51 -28.35
N LEU A 208 -3.43 -7.03 -27.70
CA LEU A 208 -4.61 -6.27 -27.33
C LEU A 208 -4.39 -5.42 -26.06
N ALA A 209 -3.21 -5.48 -25.45
CA ALA A 209 -2.89 -4.67 -24.28
C ALA A 209 -1.81 -3.63 -24.60
N GLY A 210 -2.06 -2.39 -24.16
CA GLY A 210 -1.10 -1.29 -24.15
C GLY A 210 -0.76 -0.90 -22.71
N ILE A 211 0.53 -0.82 -22.40
CA ILE A 211 1.03 -0.47 -21.07
C ILE A 211 2.07 0.64 -21.23
N SER A 212 1.91 1.73 -20.49
CA SER A 212 2.87 2.83 -20.41
C SER A 212 2.95 3.38 -18.99
N PHE A 213 3.98 4.16 -18.68
CA PHE A 213 4.13 4.74 -17.36
C PHE A 213 3.03 5.77 -17.05
N HIS A 214 2.73 6.63 -18.01
CA HIS A 214 1.69 7.67 -17.89
C HIS A 214 0.46 7.34 -18.73
N VAL A 215 -0.72 7.74 -18.25
CA VAL A 215 -2.00 7.56 -18.97
C VAL A 215 -1.98 8.27 -20.32
N SER A 216 -1.47 9.50 -20.38
CA SER A 216 -1.37 10.27 -21.64
C SER A 216 -0.51 9.55 -22.67
N GLU A 217 0.62 9.02 -22.28
CA GLU A 217 1.49 8.20 -23.13
C GLU A 217 0.79 6.92 -23.59
N CYS A 218 0.07 6.29 -22.68
CA CYS A 218 -0.70 5.08 -23.00
C CYS A 218 -1.71 5.35 -24.12
N VAL A 219 -2.47 6.43 -24.03
CA VAL A 219 -3.45 6.83 -25.04
C VAL A 219 -2.77 7.16 -26.36
N GLN A 220 -1.77 8.03 -26.36
CA GLN A 220 -1.10 8.49 -27.60
C GLN A 220 -0.40 7.35 -28.35
N LYS A 221 0.23 6.42 -27.63
CA LYS A 221 1.06 5.36 -28.22
C LYS A 221 0.28 4.11 -28.58
N HIS A 222 -0.70 3.73 -27.79
CA HIS A 222 -1.34 2.42 -27.91
C HIS A 222 -2.73 2.48 -28.54
N VAL A 223 -3.52 3.54 -28.37
CA VAL A 223 -4.85 3.63 -28.96
C VAL A 223 -4.81 3.54 -30.49
N PRO A 224 -3.94 4.29 -31.23
CA PRO A 224 -3.88 4.16 -32.69
C PRO A 224 -3.57 2.73 -33.14
N LYS A 225 -2.62 2.08 -32.47
CA LYS A 225 -2.24 0.69 -32.78
C LYS A 225 -3.35 -0.33 -32.54
N LEU A 226 -4.13 -0.13 -31.48
CA LEU A 226 -5.26 -1.00 -31.17
C LEU A 226 -6.38 -0.81 -32.19
N ILE A 227 -6.63 0.43 -32.65
CA ILE A 227 -7.59 0.73 -33.72
C ILE A 227 -7.16 0.08 -35.04
N GLU A 228 -5.90 0.23 -35.45
CA GLU A 228 -5.33 -0.42 -36.63
C GLU A 228 -5.47 -1.95 -36.58
N GLN A 229 -5.40 -2.54 -35.40
CA GLN A 229 -5.66 -3.95 -35.19
C GLN A 229 -7.15 -4.33 -35.24
N GLY A 230 -8.05 -3.37 -35.37
CA GLY A 230 -9.50 -3.59 -35.41
C GLY A 230 -10.11 -3.83 -34.02
N VAL A 231 -9.50 -3.28 -32.96
CA VAL A 231 -10.13 -3.21 -31.62
C VAL A 231 -11.32 -2.27 -31.70
N THR A 232 -12.45 -2.68 -31.12
CA THR A 232 -13.73 -1.96 -31.19
C THR A 232 -14.22 -1.49 -29.83
N ALA A 233 -13.57 -1.91 -28.74
CA ALA A 233 -13.81 -1.46 -27.36
C ALA A 233 -12.54 -1.65 -26.52
#